data_21a0b5a0426991fea71be0d9d9243982
#
_entry.id   21a0b5a0426991fea71be0d9d9243982
#
_cell.length_a   1.000
_cell.length_b   1.000
_cell.length_c   1.000
_cell.angle_alpha   90.00
_cell.angle_beta   90.00
_cell.angle_gamma   90.00
#
_symmetry.space_group_name_H-M   'P 1'
#
loop_
_entity.id
_entity.type
_entity.pdbx_description
1 polymer ?
#
loop_
_entity_poly.entity_id
_entity_poly.type
_entity_poly.pdbx_seq_one_letter_code
_entity_poly.pdbx_strand_id
1 'polypeptide(L)'
;TVVNEMIAAKTTHRIGGVIRSGQTIDLMGDVLFLGDLHSGATLCASGNIFVMGQVGGVVQAGSQGDARAVVVGDLKGAGQIRIADVVEIVADHYDPDRPVAYLNELHTMTHAGLADLASIRPRLFKQMEAM
;
A
#
# COMPACT_ATOMS: atom_id res chain seq x y z
N THR A 1 6.86 23.21 -9.29
CA THR A 1 8.23 22.98 -9.73
C THR A 1 8.67 21.54 -9.50
N VAL A 2 9.73 21.13 -10.14
CA VAL A 2 10.27 19.77 -9.98
C VAL A 2 10.65 19.49 -8.52
N VAL A 3 11.18 20.46 -7.80
CA VAL A 3 11.53 20.29 -6.38
C VAL A 3 10.28 20.03 -5.54
N ASN A 4 9.22 20.78 -5.76
CA ASN A 4 7.96 20.57 -5.01
C ASN A 4 7.33 19.22 -5.33
N GLU A 5 7.39 18.79 -6.57
CA GLU A 5 6.89 17.47 -6.98
C GLU A 5 7.71 16.36 -6.32
N MET A 6 9.03 16.49 -6.26
CA MET A 6 9.89 15.52 -5.61
C MET A 6 9.62 15.44 -4.10
N ILE A 7 9.41 16.58 -3.45
CA ILE A 7 9.08 16.62 -2.03
C ILE A 7 7.71 15.95 -1.80
N ALA A 8 6.71 16.30 -2.59
CA ALA A 8 5.37 15.71 -2.47
C ALA A 8 5.41 14.20 -2.69
N ALA A 9 6.16 13.72 -3.69
CA ALA A 9 6.29 12.29 -3.99
C ALA A 9 6.98 11.50 -2.87
N LYS A 10 7.80 12.17 -2.05
CA LYS A 10 8.51 11.55 -0.91
C LYS A 10 7.79 11.74 0.41
N THR A 11 6.69 12.50 0.42
CA THR A 11 5.94 12.74 1.65
C THR A 11 5.28 11.45 2.11
N THR A 12 5.40 11.18 3.40
CA THR A 12 4.67 10.09 4.04
C THR A 12 3.63 10.68 4.98
N HIS A 13 2.38 10.33 4.74
CA HIS A 13 1.26 10.73 5.60
C HIS A 13 1.04 9.67 6.67
N ARG A 14 0.99 10.10 7.92
CA ARG A 14 0.63 9.24 9.04
C ARG A 14 -0.77 9.59 9.47
N ILE A 15 -1.69 8.66 9.27
CA ILE A 15 -3.09 8.85 9.65
C ILE A 15 -3.51 7.70 10.56
N GLY A 16 -4.48 7.97 11.41
CA GLY A 16 -4.96 6.96 12.35
C GLY A 16 -6.45 7.13 12.63
N GLY A 17 -7.02 6.08 13.20
CA GLY A 17 -8.43 6.05 13.55
C GLY A 17 -9.22 5.08 12.70
N VAL A 18 -10.46 5.44 12.39
CA VAL A 18 -11.39 4.58 11.66
C VAL A 18 -11.85 5.30 10.39
N ILE A 19 -11.69 4.65 9.25
CA ILE A 19 -12.28 5.09 8.00
C ILE A 19 -13.54 4.25 7.78
N ARG A 20 -14.69 4.92 7.77
CA ARG A 20 -16.00 4.24 7.77
C ARG A 20 -16.54 4.11 6.35
N SER A 21 -17.51 3.20 6.21
CA SER A 21 -18.23 2.98 4.95
C SER A 21 -18.68 4.31 4.34
N GLY A 22 -18.48 4.47 3.05
CA GLY A 22 -18.79 5.69 2.30
C GLY A 22 -17.71 6.75 2.32
N GLN A 23 -16.66 6.59 3.13
CA GLN A 23 -15.55 7.54 3.19
C GLN A 23 -14.43 7.12 2.24
N THR A 24 -13.82 8.12 1.62
CA THR A 24 -12.63 7.93 0.77
C THR A 24 -11.55 8.90 1.22
N ILE A 25 -10.37 8.37 1.49
CA ILE A 25 -9.17 9.16 1.76
C ILE A 25 -8.25 9.01 0.56
N ASP A 26 -7.85 10.12 -0.04
CA ASP A 26 -6.97 10.13 -1.22
C ASP A 26 -5.81 11.08 -0.95
N LEU A 27 -4.60 10.55 -0.91
CA LEU A 27 -3.41 11.28 -0.52
C LEU A 27 -2.31 11.14 -1.55
N MET A 28 -1.57 12.24 -1.76
CA MET A 28 -0.36 12.23 -2.57
C MET A 28 0.84 11.84 -1.70
N GLY A 29 1.58 10.84 -2.14
CA GLY A 29 2.73 10.29 -1.42
C GLY A 29 2.42 8.95 -0.81
N ASP A 30 3.24 8.55 0.16
CA ASP A 30 3.06 7.30 0.89
C ASP A 30 2.12 7.50 2.07
N VAL A 31 1.47 6.43 2.51
CA VAL A 31 0.57 6.46 3.67
C VAL A 31 0.95 5.37 4.65
N LEU A 32 1.08 5.74 5.91
CA LEU A 32 1.11 4.83 7.04
C LEU A 32 -0.20 5.00 7.80
N PHE A 33 -1.04 3.99 7.75
CA PHE A 33 -2.35 4.02 8.39
C PHE A 33 -2.37 3.13 9.63
N LEU A 34 -2.68 3.73 10.78
CA LEU A 34 -2.78 3.04 12.06
C LEU A 34 -4.24 3.03 12.51
N GLY A 35 -4.96 1.96 12.20
CA GLY A 35 -6.38 1.88 12.53
C GLY A 35 -7.12 0.91 11.64
N ASP A 36 -8.42 1.11 11.54
CA ASP A 36 -9.31 0.20 10.82
C ASP A 36 -9.94 0.88 9.60
N LEU A 37 -9.87 0.19 8.47
CA LEU A 37 -10.56 0.58 7.25
C LEU A 37 -11.79 -0.32 7.10
N HIS A 38 -12.97 0.23 7.30
CA HIS A 38 -14.21 -0.55 7.25
C HIS A 38 -14.59 -0.92 5.82
N SER A 39 -15.37 -1.97 5.70
CA SER A 39 -15.97 -2.34 4.43
C SER A 39 -16.76 -1.16 3.85
N GLY A 40 -16.60 -0.90 2.56
CA GLY A 40 -17.23 0.25 1.91
C GLY A 40 -16.43 1.55 2.00
N ALA A 41 -15.28 1.55 2.68
CA ALA A 41 -14.34 2.66 2.71
C ALA A 41 -13.20 2.45 1.73
N THR A 42 -12.55 3.52 1.33
CA THR A 42 -11.41 3.47 0.39
C THR A 42 -10.26 4.31 0.91
N LEU A 43 -9.07 3.73 0.92
CA LEU A 43 -7.82 4.42 1.19
C LEU A 43 -6.99 4.41 -0.08
N CYS A 44 -6.65 5.58 -0.58
CA CYS A 44 -5.98 5.78 -1.85
C CYS A 44 -4.72 6.61 -1.65
N ALA A 45 -3.62 6.17 -2.22
CA ALA A 45 -2.35 6.90 -2.18
C ALA A 45 -1.66 6.85 -3.54
N SER A 46 -0.95 7.91 -3.90
CA SER A 46 -0.16 7.90 -5.12
C SER A 46 1.12 7.05 -4.97
N GLY A 47 1.58 6.85 -3.76
CA GLY A 47 2.74 6.02 -3.42
C GLY A 47 2.34 4.71 -2.76
N ASN A 48 3.11 4.31 -1.77
CA ASN A 48 2.94 3.07 -1.04
C ASN A 48 1.94 3.20 0.10
N ILE A 49 1.32 2.10 0.48
CA ILE A 49 0.43 2.07 1.65
C ILE A 49 0.90 1.01 2.63
N PHE A 50 1.07 1.42 3.87
CA PHE A 50 1.40 0.54 4.99
C PHE A 50 0.28 0.63 6.01
N VAL A 51 -0.35 -0.49 6.32
CA VAL A 51 -1.49 -0.54 7.23
C VAL A 51 -1.14 -1.37 8.46
N MET A 52 -1.37 -0.78 9.63
CA MET A 52 -1.33 -1.49 10.90
C MET A 52 -2.74 -1.44 11.51
N GLY A 53 -3.47 -2.54 11.36
CA GLY A 53 -4.87 -2.65 11.76
C GLY A 53 -5.65 -3.51 10.78
N GLN A 54 -6.95 -3.45 10.84
CA GLN A 54 -7.82 -4.30 10.02
C GLN A 54 -8.24 -3.57 8.76
N VAL A 55 -8.18 -4.28 7.63
CA VAL A 55 -8.59 -3.75 6.33
C VAL A 55 -9.81 -4.53 5.86
N GLY A 56 -10.95 -3.84 5.77
CA GLY A 56 -12.19 -4.43 5.24
C GLY A 56 -12.65 -3.79 3.93
N GLY A 57 -12.07 -2.66 3.57
CA GLY A 57 -12.44 -1.92 2.37
C GLY A 57 -11.45 -2.05 1.22
N VAL A 58 -11.36 -1.00 0.41
CA VAL A 58 -10.49 -0.94 -0.75
C VAL A 58 -9.22 -0.18 -0.42
N VAL A 59 -8.07 -0.73 -0.77
CA VAL A 59 -6.77 -0.09 -0.65
C VAL A 59 -6.18 0.08 -2.05
N GLN A 60 -5.89 1.33 -2.43
CA GLN A 60 -5.34 1.68 -3.74
C GLN A 60 -3.99 2.35 -3.57
N ALA A 61 -2.92 1.65 -3.89
CA ALA A 61 -1.57 2.23 -3.98
C ALA A 61 -1.25 2.59 -5.43
N GLY A 62 -0.28 3.47 -5.62
CA GLY A 62 0.14 3.86 -6.96
C GLY A 62 -0.98 4.47 -7.79
N SER A 63 -1.86 5.25 -7.18
CA SER A 63 -3.10 5.73 -7.81
C SER A 63 -2.88 6.61 -9.05
N GLN A 64 -1.67 7.15 -9.21
CA GLN A 64 -1.28 7.94 -10.38
C GLN A 64 -0.52 7.10 -11.42
N GLY A 65 -0.62 5.78 -11.34
CA GLY A 65 -0.01 4.87 -12.29
C GLY A 65 1.35 4.31 -11.87
N ASP A 66 1.75 4.48 -10.61
CA ASP A 66 3.02 3.95 -10.12
C ASP A 66 2.90 2.44 -9.87
N ALA A 67 3.37 1.66 -10.82
CA ALA A 67 3.35 0.21 -10.74
C ALA A 67 4.39 -0.36 -9.76
N ARG A 68 5.27 0.48 -9.21
CA ARG A 68 6.26 0.07 -8.21
C ARG A 68 5.76 0.21 -6.80
N ALA A 69 4.60 0.81 -6.60
CA ALA A 69 3.99 0.96 -5.29
C ALA A 69 3.67 -0.41 -4.68
N VAL A 70 3.67 -0.47 -3.36
CA VAL A 70 3.36 -1.68 -2.61
C VAL A 70 2.25 -1.39 -1.60
N VAL A 71 1.55 -2.45 -1.21
CA VAL A 71 0.60 -2.44 -0.10
C VAL A 71 1.08 -3.46 0.92
N VAL A 72 1.29 -3.02 2.14
CA VAL A 72 1.79 -3.87 3.22
C VAL A 72 0.83 -3.83 4.39
N GLY A 73 0.43 -4.99 4.90
CA GLY A 73 -0.43 -5.08 6.06
C GLY A 73 -1.18 -6.39 6.15
N ASP A 74 -2.05 -6.50 7.14
CA ASP A 74 -2.99 -7.62 7.23
C ASP A 74 -4.15 -7.37 6.27
N LEU A 75 -4.09 -7.99 5.12
CA LEU A 75 -5.03 -7.79 4.02
C LEU A 75 -6.09 -8.87 3.95
N LYS A 76 -6.22 -9.70 4.98
CA LYS A 76 -7.14 -10.84 5.01
C LYS A 76 -8.58 -10.43 4.73
N GLY A 77 -9.04 -9.34 5.32
CA GLY A 77 -10.41 -8.87 5.16
C GLY A 77 -10.60 -7.86 4.04
N ALA A 78 -9.55 -7.54 3.29
CA ALA A 78 -9.63 -6.51 2.27
C ALA A 78 -10.66 -6.83 1.20
N GLY A 79 -11.49 -5.86 0.86
CA GLY A 79 -12.44 -6.01 -0.23
C GLY A 79 -11.73 -6.06 -1.57
N GLN A 80 -10.82 -5.13 -1.78
CA GLN A 80 -9.96 -5.10 -2.97
C GLN A 80 -8.60 -4.51 -2.62
N ILE A 81 -7.56 -5.02 -3.26
CA ILE A 81 -6.24 -4.40 -3.27
C ILE A 81 -5.98 -3.94 -4.69
N ARG A 82 -5.61 -2.67 -4.84
CA ARG A 82 -5.30 -2.09 -6.14
C ARG A 82 -3.89 -1.52 -6.11
N ILE A 83 -3.13 -1.81 -7.14
CA ILE A 83 -1.83 -1.19 -7.39
C ILE A 83 -1.83 -0.72 -8.83
N ALA A 84 -1.68 0.57 -9.04
CA ALA A 84 -1.81 1.20 -10.35
C ALA A 84 -3.14 0.80 -11.01
N ASP A 85 -3.10 0.08 -12.11
CA ASP A 85 -4.29 -0.36 -12.85
C ASP A 85 -4.70 -1.82 -12.57
N VAL A 86 -4.00 -2.51 -11.66
CA VAL A 86 -4.26 -3.91 -11.35
C VAL A 86 -5.10 -4.02 -10.07
N VAL A 87 -6.12 -4.86 -10.11
CA VAL A 87 -7.06 -5.09 -9.01
C VAL A 87 -7.04 -6.56 -8.63
N GLU A 88 -6.98 -6.82 -7.32
CA GLU A 88 -7.08 -8.17 -6.78
C GLU A 88 -8.12 -8.23 -5.67
N ILE A 89 -8.91 -9.31 -5.68
CA ILE A 89 -9.78 -9.68 -4.57
C ILE A 89 -9.07 -10.79 -3.80
N VAL A 90 -8.65 -10.48 -2.58
CA VAL A 90 -7.78 -11.37 -1.79
C VAL A 90 -8.58 -12.56 -1.24
N ALA A 91 -9.73 -12.30 -0.66
CA ALA A 91 -10.69 -13.29 -0.15
C ALA A 91 -10.01 -14.52 0.48
N ASP A 92 -10.25 -15.71 -0.10
CA ASP A 92 -9.80 -16.99 0.45
C ASP A 92 -8.32 -17.31 0.15
N HIS A 93 -7.62 -16.46 -0.56
CA HIS A 93 -6.24 -16.70 -0.99
C HIS A 93 -5.20 -16.00 -0.13
N TYR A 94 -5.63 -15.32 0.93
CA TYR A 94 -4.70 -14.57 1.75
C TYR A 94 -3.80 -15.48 2.57
N ASP A 95 -2.49 -15.22 2.47
CA ASP A 95 -1.47 -15.89 3.28
C ASP A 95 -0.89 -14.86 4.26
N PRO A 96 -1.09 -15.04 5.58
CA PRO A 96 -0.56 -14.10 6.58
C PRO A 96 0.97 -14.03 6.62
N ASP A 97 1.67 -15.04 6.08
CA ASP A 97 3.12 -14.99 5.96
C ASP A 97 3.60 -14.15 4.77
N ARG A 98 2.69 -13.66 3.94
CA ARG A 98 2.97 -12.86 2.76
C ARG A 98 2.16 -11.55 2.76
N PRO A 99 2.44 -10.65 3.70
CA PRO A 99 1.64 -9.43 3.87
C PRO A 99 1.98 -8.31 2.88
N VAL A 100 2.91 -8.52 1.96
CA VAL A 100 3.32 -7.53 0.97
C VAL A 100 2.67 -7.84 -0.36
N ALA A 101 1.84 -6.92 -0.87
CA ALA A 101 1.27 -6.99 -2.21
C ALA A 101 2.05 -6.05 -3.13
N TYR A 102 2.46 -6.52 -4.28
CA TYR A 102 3.22 -5.75 -5.26
C TYR A 102 3.00 -6.28 -6.67
N LEU A 103 3.34 -5.48 -7.66
CA LEU A 103 3.34 -5.94 -9.06
C LEU A 103 4.73 -6.41 -9.44
N ASN A 104 4.80 -7.63 -9.99
CA ASN A 104 6.06 -8.19 -10.50
C ASN A 104 6.39 -7.62 -11.89
N GLU A 105 7.46 -8.10 -12.49
CA GLU A 105 7.92 -7.65 -13.81
C GLU A 105 6.89 -7.90 -14.92
N LEU A 106 6.01 -8.87 -14.73
CA LEU A 106 4.93 -9.17 -15.67
C LEU A 106 3.65 -8.37 -15.40
N HIS A 107 3.73 -7.37 -14.54
CA HIS A 107 2.60 -6.53 -14.14
C HIS A 107 1.47 -7.35 -13.52
N THR A 108 1.84 -8.38 -12.76
CA THR A 108 0.89 -9.28 -12.09
C THR A 108 0.98 -9.08 -10.58
N MET A 109 -0.17 -9.01 -9.92
CA MET A 109 -0.23 -8.89 -8.46
C MET A 109 0.39 -10.13 -7.81
N THR A 110 1.37 -9.91 -6.96
CA THR A 110 2.16 -10.94 -6.30
C THR A 110 2.25 -10.61 -4.82
N HIS A 111 2.36 -11.65 -4.00
CA HIS A 111 2.48 -11.50 -2.56
C HIS A 111 3.81 -12.04 -2.08
N ALA A 112 4.41 -11.37 -1.11
CA ALA A 112 5.71 -11.74 -0.56
C ALA A 112 5.73 -11.55 0.95
N GLY A 113 6.71 -12.19 1.59
CA GLY A 113 6.98 -12.01 3.01
C GLY A 113 7.56 -10.62 3.29
N LEU A 114 7.38 -10.16 4.50
CA LEU A 114 7.87 -8.83 4.90
C LEU A 114 9.39 -8.73 4.78
N ALA A 115 10.10 -9.82 5.07
CA ALA A 115 11.56 -9.86 4.99
C ALA A 115 12.08 -9.67 3.54
N ASP A 116 11.25 -9.97 2.54
CA ASP A 116 11.63 -9.86 1.14
C ASP A 116 11.42 -8.46 0.57
N LEU A 117 10.75 -7.58 1.31
CA LEU A 117 10.36 -6.26 0.80
C LEU A 117 11.57 -5.44 0.37
N ALA A 118 12.66 -5.47 1.14
CA ALA A 118 13.86 -4.72 0.81
C ALA A 118 14.54 -5.22 -0.48
N SER A 119 14.43 -6.51 -0.79
CA SER A 119 14.93 -7.08 -2.05
C SER A 119 14.03 -6.73 -3.23
N ILE A 120 12.72 -6.73 -3.02
CA ILE A 120 11.72 -6.44 -4.06
C ILE A 120 11.74 -4.96 -4.43
N ARG A 121 11.88 -4.11 -3.43
CA ARG A 121 11.90 -2.64 -3.60
C ARG A 121 13.07 -2.03 -2.83
N PRO A 122 14.29 -2.20 -3.31
CA PRO A 122 15.48 -1.76 -2.56
C PRO A 122 15.54 -0.24 -2.34
N ARG A 123 14.85 0.55 -3.18
CA ARG A 123 14.81 2.01 -3.02
C ARG A 123 13.77 2.49 -2.02
N LEU A 124 12.92 1.61 -1.54
CA LEU A 124 11.88 1.95 -0.56
C LEU A 124 12.49 2.26 0.80
N PHE A 125 13.60 1.61 1.11
CA PHE A 125 14.27 1.78 2.39
C PHE A 125 15.67 2.33 2.18
N LYS A 126 16.12 3.15 3.14
CA LYS A 126 17.51 3.54 3.22
C LYS A 126 18.29 2.34 3.75
N GLN A 127 19.30 1.90 2.99
CA GLN A 127 20.15 0.82 3.44
C GLN A 127 21.02 1.29 4.61
N MET A 128 21.22 0.42 5.57
CA MET A 128 22.18 0.67 6.63
C MET A 128 23.58 0.61 6.04
N GLU A 129 24.39 1.59 6.40
CA GLU A 129 25.79 1.56 6.03
C GLU A 129 26.50 0.45 6.81
N ALA A 130 27.48 -0.17 6.17
CA ALA A 130 28.33 -1.15 6.84
C ALA A 130 29.09 -0.43 7.98
N MET A 131 29.01 -1.00 9.15
CA MET A 131 29.67 -0.42 10.31
C MET A 131 30.92 -1.20 10.67
#